data_6887ea19ff97e36876ba8b15884c0175
#
_entry.id   6887ea19ff97e36876ba8b15884c0175
#
_cell.length_a   1.000
_cell.length_b   1.000
_cell.length_c   1.000
_cell.angle_alpha   90.00
_cell.angle_beta   90.00
_cell.angle_gamma   90.00
#
_symmetry.space_group_name_H-M   'P 1'
#
loop_
_entity.id
_entity.type
_entity.pdbx_description
1 polymer ?
#
loop_
_entity_poly.entity_id
_entity_poly.type
_entity_poly.pdbx_seq_one_letter_code
_entity_poly.pdbx_strand_id
1 'polypeptide(L)'
;MNNTRTLPSNFVSSRFVGRSISAIALVVLFSTIVFASSAPQGTFDRTLQVSGPVDLEVLTRSGDVTVRAGSAGAVQIHGKIHVGDHWLMGGREADVHQIEQNPPIRQEGNNIHIEYVDIKNISVDYEITVPADTTVRSHTGSGDQVIEGTRGSVELQTGSGDLKLSNLAGEIRVQTGSGNVRARQVAGAVKGTGSGDIEIEETSAGDIDLHTGSGNIIARGVQGGFHGETGSGDITAEGTQSGSWEIHTGSGNVHVRLPQNAAFDADISTSSGTVDVGAPIEMTVQGRVGDMHKQIRGKVRGGGPLLRVRTGSGDISIG
;
A
#
# COMPACT_ATOMS: atom_id res chain seq x y z
N MET A 1 48.74 -82.04 -3.65
CA MET A 1 50.04 -81.93 -4.34
C MET A 1 50.32 -80.47 -4.59
N ASN A 2 51.06 -79.92 -3.69
CA ASN A 2 52.39 -79.29 -3.84
C ASN A 2 52.52 -78.42 -5.10
N ASN A 3 52.73 -77.14 -5.02
CA ASN A 3 54.02 -76.56 -4.65
C ASN A 3 54.00 -75.05 -4.52
N THR A 4 54.54 -74.62 -3.44
CA THR A 4 55.13 -73.31 -3.14
C THR A 4 56.12 -72.82 -4.17
N ARG A 5 56.24 -71.54 -4.41
CA ARG A 5 57.55 -70.80 -4.49
C ARG A 5 57.42 -69.31 -4.30
N THR A 6 58.17 -68.82 -3.41
CA THR A 6 58.64 -67.60 -2.87
C THR A 6 59.24 -66.59 -3.86
N LEU A 7 58.98 -65.30 -3.60
CA LEU A 7 59.71 -64.00 -3.66
C LEU A 7 60.96 -63.84 -4.60
N PRO A 8 61.29 -62.60 -5.05
CA PRO A 8 61.71 -61.53 -4.17
C PRO A 8 61.31 -60.06 -4.61
N SER A 9 61.42 -59.18 -3.60
CA SER A 9 61.47 -57.75 -3.55
C SER A 9 62.22 -57.00 -4.65
N ASN A 10 61.68 -55.86 -5.09
CA ASN A 10 62.56 -54.74 -5.47
C ASN A 10 61.89 -53.43 -5.12
N PHE A 11 62.55 -52.68 -4.26
CA PHE A 11 62.32 -51.32 -3.84
C PHE A 11 62.63 -50.39 -5.01
N VAL A 12 61.64 -49.49 -5.38
CA VAL A 12 61.91 -48.25 -6.10
C VAL A 12 61.19 -47.17 -5.46
N SER A 13 61.93 -46.29 -4.81
CA SER A 13 61.45 -45.01 -4.23
C SER A 13 61.14 -44.01 -5.35
N SER A 14 59.92 -43.54 -5.44
CA SER A 14 59.61 -42.30 -6.18
C SER A 14 59.10 -41.25 -5.23
N ARG A 15 59.82 -40.17 -5.14
CA ARG A 15 59.50 -38.97 -4.42
C ARG A 15 58.28 -38.33 -5.07
N PHE A 16 57.11 -38.34 -4.39
CA PHE A 16 56.00 -37.46 -4.74
C PHE A 16 56.16 -36.11 -4.05
N VAL A 17 56.38 -35.12 -4.88
CA VAL A 17 56.34 -33.69 -4.50
C VAL A 17 54.89 -33.34 -4.18
N GLY A 18 54.57 -33.11 -2.90
CA GLY A 18 53.26 -32.65 -2.47
C GLY A 18 53.03 -31.21 -2.88
N ARG A 19 52.11 -31.01 -3.80
CA ARG A 19 51.49 -29.68 -4.03
C ARG A 19 50.40 -29.49 -3.01
N SER A 20 50.63 -28.64 -2.02
CA SER A 20 49.63 -28.16 -1.09
C SER A 20 48.64 -27.25 -1.82
N ILE A 21 47.42 -27.72 -2.05
CA ILE A 21 46.31 -26.88 -2.48
C ILE A 21 45.71 -26.25 -1.22
N SER A 22 46.07 -25.01 -0.95
CA SER A 22 45.41 -24.22 0.06
C SER A 22 43.99 -23.88 -0.41
N ALA A 23 43.00 -24.56 0.14
CA ALA A 23 41.60 -24.18 -0.02
C ALA A 23 41.34 -22.90 0.83
N ILE A 24 41.28 -21.75 0.20
CA ILE A 24 40.81 -20.53 0.82
C ILE A 24 39.28 -20.65 0.93
N ALA A 25 38.80 -20.98 2.12
CA ALA A 25 37.38 -20.90 2.45
C ALA A 25 36.99 -19.43 2.52
N LEU A 26 36.30 -18.92 1.48
CA LEU A 26 35.68 -17.59 1.48
C LEU A 26 34.45 -17.67 2.39
N VAL A 27 34.62 -17.24 3.65
CA VAL A 27 33.48 -17.04 4.55
C VAL A 27 32.77 -15.77 4.14
N VAL A 28 31.69 -15.91 3.37
CA VAL A 28 30.76 -14.82 3.08
C VAL A 28 29.91 -14.61 4.35
N LEU A 29 30.30 -13.63 5.14
CA LEU A 29 29.46 -13.12 6.24
C LEU A 29 28.25 -12.39 5.61
N PHE A 30 27.11 -13.09 5.51
CA PHE A 30 25.82 -12.42 5.34
C PHE A 30 25.51 -11.68 6.64
N SER A 31 25.83 -10.40 6.70
CA SER A 31 25.26 -9.52 7.70
C SER A 31 23.79 -9.33 7.40
N THR A 32 22.94 -10.13 8.02
CA THR A 32 21.51 -9.83 8.13
C THR A 32 21.41 -8.54 8.96
N ILE A 33 21.10 -7.43 8.28
CA ILE A 33 20.66 -6.23 8.96
C ILE A 33 19.29 -6.55 9.56
N VAL A 34 19.27 -7.02 10.77
CA VAL A 34 18.07 -7.06 11.59
C VAL A 34 17.79 -5.60 11.96
N PHE A 35 16.78 -5.01 11.35
CA PHE A 35 16.19 -3.79 11.92
C PHE A 35 15.66 -4.19 13.29
N ALA A 36 16.41 -3.92 14.31
CA ALA A 36 15.95 -4.04 15.68
C ALA A 36 14.89 -2.94 15.88
N SER A 37 13.62 -3.30 15.83
CA SER A 37 12.60 -2.46 16.44
C SER A 37 12.97 -2.34 17.93
N SER A 38 13.17 -1.15 18.41
CA SER A 38 13.42 -0.92 19.84
C SER A 38 12.24 -1.48 20.62
N ALA A 39 12.53 -2.30 21.65
CA ALA A 39 11.48 -2.79 22.53
C ALA A 39 10.73 -1.61 23.17
N PRO A 40 9.39 -1.67 23.34
CA PRO A 40 8.65 -0.61 23.99
C PRO A 40 9.13 -0.43 25.44
N GLN A 41 9.22 0.81 25.89
CA GLN A 41 9.62 1.14 27.25
C GLN A 41 8.45 1.10 28.24
N GLY A 42 7.21 1.08 27.74
CA GLY A 42 5.99 0.93 28.54
C GLY A 42 4.82 0.47 27.67
N THR A 43 3.79 -0.03 28.32
CA THR A 43 2.57 -0.48 27.65
C THR A 43 1.34 -0.17 28.50
N PHE A 44 0.20 -0.04 27.86
CA PHE A 44 -1.08 0.02 28.56
C PHE A 44 -2.17 -0.72 27.80
N ASP A 45 -3.15 -1.21 28.53
CA ASP A 45 -4.34 -1.83 28.00
C ASP A 45 -5.59 -1.13 28.50
N ARG A 46 -6.57 -0.91 27.62
CA ARG A 46 -7.89 -0.37 27.96
C ARG A 46 -8.97 -1.15 27.23
N THR A 47 -10.03 -1.48 27.94
CA THR A 47 -11.23 -2.08 27.38
C THR A 47 -12.42 -1.17 27.67
N LEU A 48 -13.04 -0.67 26.62
CA LEU A 48 -14.15 0.27 26.66
C LEU A 48 -15.42 -0.45 26.20
N GLN A 49 -16.45 -0.43 27.03
CA GLN A 49 -17.74 -1.05 26.68
C GLN A 49 -18.50 -0.11 25.73
N VAL A 50 -19.07 -0.66 24.68
CA VAL A 50 -19.83 0.06 23.66
C VAL A 50 -21.08 -0.69 23.29
N SER A 51 -22.10 0.01 22.78
CA SER A 51 -23.37 -0.59 22.38
C SER A 51 -23.81 -0.03 21.02
N GLY A 52 -23.56 -0.78 19.94
CA GLY A 52 -23.88 -0.36 18.58
C GLY A 52 -22.69 0.21 17.82
N PRO A 53 -22.94 1.00 16.76
CA PRO A 53 -21.87 1.58 15.94
C PRO A 53 -20.95 2.49 16.76
N VAL A 54 -19.66 2.42 16.46
CA VAL A 54 -18.60 3.17 17.17
C VAL A 54 -18.05 4.25 16.25
N ASP A 55 -17.73 5.38 16.82
CA ASP A 55 -16.96 6.45 16.18
C ASP A 55 -15.59 6.54 16.88
N LEU A 56 -14.55 6.12 16.18
CA LEU A 56 -13.17 6.09 16.68
C LEU A 56 -12.35 7.18 16.01
N GLU A 57 -11.81 8.09 16.81
CA GLU A 57 -10.83 9.08 16.37
C GLU A 57 -9.48 8.83 17.04
N VAL A 58 -8.43 8.78 16.24
CA VAL A 58 -7.06 8.56 16.72
C VAL A 58 -6.16 9.68 16.22
N LEU A 59 -5.59 10.41 17.15
CA LEU A 59 -4.67 11.51 16.87
C LEU A 59 -3.29 11.16 17.44
N THR A 60 -2.27 11.01 16.59
CA THR A 60 -0.89 10.77 17.03
C THR A 60 0.10 11.63 16.26
N ARG A 61 1.19 12.04 16.89
CA ARG A 61 2.28 12.76 16.19
C ARG A 61 3.20 11.80 15.47
N SER A 62 3.52 10.70 16.13
CA SER A 62 4.35 9.63 15.60
C SER A 62 4.03 8.34 16.31
N GLY A 63 4.06 7.26 15.58
CA GLY A 63 3.66 5.94 16.01
C GLY A 63 2.65 5.34 15.05
N ASP A 64 2.67 4.03 14.99
CA ASP A 64 1.83 3.27 14.10
C ASP A 64 0.42 3.09 14.67
N VAL A 65 -0.56 3.07 13.80
CA VAL A 65 -1.96 2.85 14.19
C VAL A 65 -2.50 1.62 13.46
N THR A 66 -2.87 0.61 14.23
CA THR A 66 -3.50 -0.59 13.70
C THR A 66 -4.90 -0.74 14.28
N VAL A 67 -5.91 -0.73 13.42
CA VAL A 67 -7.31 -0.96 13.79
C VAL A 67 -7.83 -2.22 13.12
N ARG A 68 -8.34 -3.16 13.90
CA ARG A 68 -8.92 -4.40 13.38
C ARG A 68 -10.32 -4.61 13.90
N ALA A 69 -11.21 -5.09 13.03
CA ALA A 69 -12.52 -5.51 13.45
C ALA A 69 -12.42 -6.80 14.29
N GLY A 70 -13.14 -6.84 15.40
CA GLY A 70 -13.19 -7.95 16.34
C GLY A 70 -14.58 -8.15 16.92
N SER A 71 -14.64 -8.52 18.20
CA SER A 71 -15.88 -8.82 18.89
C SER A 71 -16.76 -7.57 19.08
N ALA A 72 -18.07 -7.73 18.92
CA ALA A 72 -19.03 -6.69 19.23
C ALA A 72 -19.08 -6.37 20.73
N GLY A 73 -19.44 -5.14 21.07
CA GLY A 73 -19.72 -4.72 22.44
C GLY A 73 -18.53 -4.16 23.21
N ALA A 74 -17.31 -4.22 22.68
CA ALA A 74 -16.14 -3.63 23.32
C ALA A 74 -15.13 -3.13 22.32
N VAL A 75 -14.42 -2.05 22.68
CA VAL A 75 -13.21 -1.59 22.02
C VAL A 75 -12.03 -1.88 22.94
N GLN A 76 -11.03 -2.59 22.40
CA GLN A 76 -9.81 -2.92 23.11
C GLN A 76 -8.67 -2.09 22.52
N ILE A 77 -7.94 -1.40 23.36
CA ILE A 77 -6.84 -0.53 22.97
C ILE A 77 -5.59 -1.00 23.70
N HIS A 78 -4.59 -1.41 22.96
CA HIS A 78 -3.25 -1.70 23.44
C HIS A 78 -2.30 -0.63 22.92
N GLY A 79 -1.63 0.08 23.84
CA GLY A 79 -0.65 1.11 23.51
C GLY A 79 0.77 0.65 23.85
N LYS A 80 1.71 0.85 22.94
CA LYS A 80 3.15 0.60 23.12
C LYS A 80 3.88 1.93 23.11
N ILE A 81 4.52 2.26 24.22
CA ILE A 81 5.20 3.54 24.41
C ILE A 81 6.66 3.39 24.04
N HIS A 82 7.14 4.24 23.15
CA HIS A 82 8.52 4.32 22.70
C HIS A 82 9.12 5.65 23.09
N VAL A 83 10.33 5.62 23.64
CA VAL A 83 11.12 6.80 23.97
C VAL A 83 12.32 6.88 23.02
N GLY A 84 12.50 8.02 22.38
CA GLY A 84 13.61 8.25 21.45
C GLY A 84 14.98 8.23 22.11
N ASP A 85 16.06 8.35 21.33
CA ASP A 85 17.47 8.08 21.66
C ASP A 85 18.07 8.75 22.90
N HIS A 86 17.36 9.64 23.59
CA HIS A 86 17.81 10.32 24.79
C HIS A 86 17.43 9.60 26.11
N TRP A 87 16.86 8.41 26.04
CA TRP A 87 16.46 7.62 27.21
C TRP A 87 17.67 7.30 28.14
N LEU A 88 18.85 7.12 27.55
CA LEU A 88 20.08 6.82 28.32
C LEU A 88 20.53 7.96 29.27
N MET A 89 19.93 9.14 29.17
CA MET A 89 20.25 10.28 30.06
C MET A 89 19.34 10.41 31.30
N GLY A 90 18.42 9.45 31.51
CA GLY A 90 17.54 9.40 32.69
C GLY A 90 16.43 10.48 32.67
N GLY A 91 15.24 10.16 33.17
CA GLY A 91 14.22 11.15 33.47
C GLY A 91 12.89 11.02 32.72
N ARG A 92 12.73 10.02 31.84
CA ARG A 92 11.46 9.80 31.13
C ARG A 92 10.59 8.68 31.70
N GLU A 93 11.09 7.94 32.68
CA GLU A 93 10.34 6.87 33.35
C GLU A 93 9.02 7.40 33.96
N ALA A 94 9.07 8.60 34.55
CA ALA A 94 7.88 9.22 35.11
C ALA A 94 6.85 9.58 34.03
N ASP A 95 7.29 10.05 32.85
CA ASP A 95 6.42 10.37 31.72
C ASP A 95 5.78 9.08 31.15
N VAL A 96 6.56 8.00 31.01
CA VAL A 96 6.06 6.69 30.58
C VAL A 96 5.01 6.17 31.56
N HIS A 97 5.32 6.16 32.87
CA HIS A 97 4.36 5.73 33.89
C HIS A 97 3.10 6.60 33.91
N GLN A 98 3.22 7.89 33.67
CA GLN A 98 2.06 8.77 33.57
C GLN A 98 1.13 8.36 32.42
N ILE A 99 1.69 8.02 31.24
CA ILE A 99 0.90 7.56 30.08
C ILE A 99 0.30 6.19 30.36
N GLU A 100 1.05 5.26 30.97
CA GLU A 100 0.54 3.92 31.34
C GLU A 100 -0.67 4.01 32.27
N GLN A 101 -0.59 4.88 33.29
CA GLN A 101 -1.67 5.06 34.27
C GLN A 101 -2.86 5.83 33.69
N ASN A 102 -2.57 6.88 32.94
CA ASN A 102 -3.57 7.80 32.37
C ASN A 102 -3.32 8.00 30.86
N PRO A 103 -3.59 6.99 30.03
CA PRO A 103 -3.45 7.17 28.58
C PRO A 103 -4.43 8.24 28.07
N PRO A 104 -4.09 8.92 26.97
CA PRO A 104 -4.88 10.01 26.43
C PRO A 104 -6.13 9.51 25.69
N ILE A 105 -6.95 8.74 26.39
CA ILE A 105 -8.16 8.10 25.86
C ILE A 105 -9.36 8.69 26.56
N ARG A 106 -10.31 9.20 25.78
CA ARG A 106 -11.59 9.69 26.25
C ARG A 106 -12.72 8.91 25.61
N GLN A 107 -13.72 8.55 26.39
CA GLN A 107 -14.93 7.89 25.91
C GLN A 107 -16.16 8.69 26.26
N GLU A 108 -17.01 8.97 25.27
CA GLU A 108 -18.33 9.57 25.43
C GLU A 108 -19.37 8.69 24.73
N GLY A 109 -19.95 7.76 25.48
CA GLY A 109 -20.82 6.73 24.90
C GLY A 109 -20.09 5.80 23.93
N ASN A 110 -20.45 5.82 22.65
CA ASN A 110 -19.79 5.06 21.60
C ASN A 110 -18.73 5.88 20.85
N ASN A 111 -18.50 7.15 21.20
CA ASN A 111 -17.44 7.98 20.64
C ASN A 111 -16.18 7.82 21.46
N ILE A 112 -15.11 7.41 20.81
CA ILE A 112 -13.82 7.17 21.43
C ILE A 112 -12.79 8.07 20.76
N HIS A 113 -12.11 8.86 21.58
CA HIS A 113 -11.07 9.78 21.14
C HIS A 113 -9.74 9.41 21.79
N ILE A 114 -8.73 9.20 20.98
CA ILE A 114 -7.35 9.06 21.40
C ILE A 114 -6.63 10.33 20.99
N GLU A 115 -6.20 11.11 22.01
CA GLU A 115 -5.60 12.42 21.80
C GLU A 115 -4.06 12.33 21.67
N TYR A 116 -3.46 13.40 21.18
CA TYR A 116 -2.01 13.51 21.08
C TYR A 116 -1.32 13.35 22.42
N VAL A 117 -0.25 12.56 22.44
CA VAL A 117 0.74 12.63 23.53
C VAL A 117 1.62 13.85 23.28
N ASP A 118 1.48 14.88 24.10
CA ASP A 118 2.25 16.14 23.97
C ASP A 118 3.53 16.11 24.80
N ILE A 119 4.28 15.03 24.70
CA ILE A 119 5.58 14.85 25.36
C ILE A 119 6.63 14.63 24.28
N LYS A 120 7.69 15.48 24.30
CA LYS A 120 8.76 15.39 23.29
C LYS A 120 9.49 14.04 23.37
N ASN A 121 9.85 13.48 22.23
CA ASN A 121 10.56 12.20 22.08
C ASN A 121 9.82 11.00 22.68
N ILE A 122 8.52 11.07 22.83
CA ILE A 122 7.66 9.93 23.12
C ILE A 122 6.71 9.73 21.95
N SER A 123 6.64 8.50 21.47
CA SER A 123 5.64 8.03 20.52
C SER A 123 4.86 6.86 21.10
N VAL A 124 3.65 6.67 20.63
CA VAL A 124 2.81 5.55 21.05
C VAL A 124 2.26 4.85 19.79
N ASP A 125 2.55 3.56 19.68
CA ASP A 125 1.90 2.72 18.70
C ASP A 125 0.59 2.18 19.30
N TYR A 126 -0.46 2.22 18.52
CA TYR A 126 -1.79 1.77 18.94
C TYR A 126 -2.23 0.52 18.16
N GLU A 127 -2.57 -0.53 18.90
CA GLU A 127 -3.27 -1.70 18.38
C GLU A 127 -4.71 -1.71 18.94
N ILE A 128 -5.68 -1.49 18.06
CA ILE A 128 -7.07 -1.26 18.47
C ILE A 128 -7.96 -2.33 17.84
N THR A 129 -8.72 -3.03 18.66
CA THR A 129 -9.76 -3.96 18.22
C THR A 129 -11.13 -3.30 18.42
N VAL A 130 -11.94 -3.22 17.37
CA VAL A 130 -13.22 -2.52 17.36
C VAL A 130 -14.35 -3.42 16.84
N PRO A 131 -15.61 -3.12 17.14
CA PRO A 131 -16.74 -3.73 16.43
C PRO A 131 -16.66 -3.45 14.92
N ALA A 132 -17.18 -4.37 14.09
CA ALA A 132 -17.12 -4.20 12.64
C ALA A 132 -17.81 -2.92 12.13
N ASP A 133 -18.90 -2.49 12.79
CA ASP A 133 -19.64 -1.27 12.42
C ASP A 133 -19.01 -0.01 13.06
N THR A 134 -17.68 0.16 12.84
CA THR A 134 -16.93 1.30 13.37
C THR A 134 -16.56 2.24 12.24
N THR A 135 -16.85 3.54 12.44
CA THR A 135 -16.26 4.63 11.67
C THR A 135 -14.90 4.96 12.25
N VAL A 136 -13.87 5.03 11.40
CA VAL A 136 -12.49 5.28 11.82
C VAL A 136 -12.00 6.59 11.21
N ARG A 137 -11.55 7.51 12.06
CA ARG A 137 -10.79 8.70 11.67
C ARG A 137 -9.42 8.64 12.33
N SER A 138 -8.35 8.64 11.56
CA SER A 138 -7.00 8.58 12.11
C SER A 138 -6.08 9.58 11.44
N HIS A 139 -5.40 10.37 12.27
CA HIS A 139 -4.44 11.38 11.85
C HIS A 139 -3.09 11.11 12.54
N THR A 140 -2.05 10.88 11.76
CA THR A 140 -0.69 10.77 12.28
C THR A 140 0.26 11.73 11.55
N GLY A 141 1.24 12.26 12.25
CA GLY A 141 2.30 13.04 11.61
C GLY A 141 3.27 12.13 10.86
N SER A 142 3.68 11.03 11.50
CA SER A 142 4.59 10.02 10.95
C SER A 142 4.27 8.67 11.55
N GLY A 143 3.96 7.71 10.74
CA GLY A 143 3.65 6.35 11.15
C GLY A 143 2.77 5.66 10.13
N ASP A 144 2.88 4.36 10.08
CA ASP A 144 2.05 3.51 9.25
C ASP A 144 0.64 3.37 9.84
N GLN A 145 -0.36 3.28 8.97
CA GLN A 145 -1.72 3.01 9.43
C GLN A 145 -2.26 1.76 8.74
N VAL A 146 -2.82 0.86 9.54
CA VAL A 146 -3.41 -0.40 9.09
C VAL A 146 -4.85 -0.48 9.56
N ILE A 147 -5.81 -0.59 8.64
CA ILE A 147 -7.23 -0.76 8.97
C ILE A 147 -7.76 -2.03 8.32
N GLU A 148 -8.40 -2.87 9.11
CA GLU A 148 -8.88 -4.18 8.64
C GLU A 148 -10.28 -4.51 9.15
N GLY A 149 -11.17 -4.91 8.24
CA GLY A 149 -12.46 -5.55 8.54
C GLY A 149 -13.58 -4.63 8.96
N THR A 150 -13.44 -3.30 8.89
CA THR A 150 -14.52 -2.37 9.28
C THR A 150 -15.51 -2.12 8.14
N ARG A 151 -16.77 -1.83 8.51
CA ARG A 151 -17.86 -1.53 7.57
C ARG A 151 -18.31 -0.07 7.62
N GLY A 152 -17.88 0.69 8.61
CA GLY A 152 -18.08 2.13 8.65
C GLY A 152 -17.15 2.88 7.70
N SER A 153 -17.34 4.20 7.58
CA SER A 153 -16.42 5.03 6.80
C SER A 153 -15.03 5.08 7.42
N VAL A 154 -14.02 5.20 6.57
CA VAL A 154 -12.61 5.26 6.97
C VAL A 154 -11.98 6.53 6.40
N GLU A 155 -11.45 7.37 7.27
CA GLU A 155 -10.69 8.56 6.91
C GLU A 155 -9.31 8.51 7.56
N LEU A 156 -8.26 8.43 6.73
CA LEU A 156 -6.87 8.34 7.19
C LEU A 156 -6.06 9.49 6.63
N GLN A 157 -5.27 10.12 7.50
CA GLN A 157 -4.30 11.13 7.09
C GLN A 157 -2.96 10.87 7.75
N THR A 158 -1.89 10.93 6.95
CA THR A 158 -0.52 10.86 7.47
C THR A 158 0.39 11.83 6.73
N GLY A 159 1.35 12.41 7.43
CA GLY A 159 2.39 13.22 6.79
C GLY A 159 3.40 12.34 6.06
N SER A 160 3.84 11.26 6.70
CA SER A 160 4.81 10.30 6.14
C SER A 160 4.55 8.92 6.73
N GLY A 161 4.06 8.02 5.96
CA GLY A 161 3.76 6.65 6.36
C GLY A 161 2.94 5.93 5.31
N ASP A 162 3.02 4.63 5.31
CA ASP A 162 2.24 3.77 4.44
C ASP A 162 0.82 3.57 5.00
N LEU A 163 -0.17 3.54 4.13
CA LEU A 163 -1.55 3.25 4.44
C LEU A 163 -1.94 1.88 3.89
N LYS A 164 -2.34 0.96 4.76
CA LYS A 164 -2.74 -0.40 4.41
C LYS A 164 -4.18 -0.66 4.85
N LEU A 165 -5.04 -0.92 3.89
CA LEU A 165 -6.46 -1.13 4.12
C LEU A 165 -6.87 -2.50 3.57
N SER A 166 -7.69 -3.24 4.31
CA SER A 166 -8.17 -4.53 3.85
C SER A 166 -9.57 -4.87 4.39
N ASN A 167 -10.37 -5.53 3.55
CA ASN A 167 -11.72 -5.99 3.91
C ASN A 167 -12.63 -4.88 4.43
N LEU A 168 -12.70 -3.76 3.71
CA LEU A 168 -13.50 -2.60 4.10
C LEU A 168 -14.76 -2.48 3.23
N ALA A 169 -15.86 -2.05 3.85
CA ALA A 169 -17.14 -1.88 3.17
C ALA A 169 -17.78 -0.54 3.54
N GLY A 170 -17.19 0.57 3.15
CA GLY A 170 -17.67 1.92 3.42
C GLY A 170 -16.96 2.93 2.55
N GLU A 171 -17.29 4.20 2.71
CA GLU A 171 -16.54 5.25 2.04
C GLU A 171 -15.12 5.34 2.62
N ILE A 172 -14.12 5.37 1.75
CA ILE A 172 -12.71 5.40 2.12
C ILE A 172 -12.09 6.70 1.61
N ARG A 173 -11.55 7.50 2.53
CA ARG A 173 -10.74 8.67 2.22
C ARG A 173 -9.37 8.50 2.82
N VAL A 174 -8.34 8.55 1.99
CA VAL A 174 -6.96 8.41 2.43
C VAL A 174 -6.11 9.54 1.88
N GLN A 175 -5.24 10.07 2.72
CA GLN A 175 -4.31 11.13 2.35
C GLN A 175 -2.95 10.87 3.00
N THR A 176 -1.91 10.79 2.19
CA THR A 176 -0.53 10.74 2.68
C THR A 176 0.30 11.81 1.98
N GLY A 177 1.22 12.43 2.71
CA GLY A 177 2.18 13.34 2.08
C GLY A 177 3.25 12.59 1.30
N SER A 178 3.83 11.56 1.92
CA SER A 178 4.89 10.74 1.33
C SER A 178 4.78 9.31 1.86
N GLY A 179 4.10 8.46 1.18
CA GLY A 179 3.92 7.06 1.55
C GLY A 179 3.07 6.37 0.51
N ASN A 180 3.02 5.08 0.58
CA ASN A 180 2.23 4.29 -0.34
C ASN A 180 0.84 3.99 0.23
N VAL A 181 -0.13 3.90 -0.64
CA VAL A 181 -1.49 3.48 -0.29
C VAL A 181 -1.75 2.10 -0.89
N ARG A 182 -2.08 1.12 -0.07
CA ARG A 182 -2.51 -0.21 -0.51
C ARG A 182 -3.86 -0.54 0.09
N ALA A 183 -4.87 -0.67 -0.76
CA ALA A 183 -6.20 -1.08 -0.35
C ALA A 183 -6.62 -2.34 -1.10
N ARG A 184 -6.98 -3.38 -0.36
CA ARG A 184 -7.38 -4.67 -0.93
C ARG A 184 -8.72 -5.11 -0.38
N GLN A 185 -9.53 -5.71 -1.25
CA GLN A 185 -10.87 -6.17 -0.91
C GLN A 185 -11.71 -5.05 -0.30
N VAL A 186 -11.68 -3.89 -0.95
CA VAL A 186 -12.45 -2.71 -0.56
C VAL A 186 -13.74 -2.63 -1.37
N ALA A 187 -14.78 -2.12 -0.74
CA ALA A 187 -16.09 -1.91 -1.34
C ALA A 187 -16.59 -0.52 -0.99
N GLY A 188 -17.07 0.21 -1.99
CA GLY A 188 -17.55 1.59 -1.83
C GLY A 188 -16.66 2.62 -2.52
N ALA A 189 -17.00 3.90 -2.38
CA ALA A 189 -16.22 4.97 -2.99
C ALA A 189 -14.85 5.10 -2.31
N VAL A 190 -13.80 5.18 -3.11
CA VAL A 190 -12.41 5.34 -2.64
C VAL A 190 -11.84 6.65 -3.16
N LYS A 191 -11.28 7.46 -2.26
CA LYS A 191 -10.51 8.66 -2.60
C LYS A 191 -9.14 8.58 -1.98
N GLY A 192 -8.11 8.73 -2.81
CA GLY A 192 -6.74 8.69 -2.36
C GLY A 192 -5.90 9.83 -2.95
N THR A 193 -4.99 10.36 -2.15
CA THR A 193 -4.03 11.38 -2.57
C THR A 193 -2.69 11.18 -1.88
N GLY A 194 -1.60 11.52 -2.53
CA GLY A 194 -0.26 11.36 -1.97
C GLY A 194 0.86 11.67 -2.96
N SER A 195 2.06 11.26 -2.61
CA SER A 195 3.24 11.32 -3.49
C SER A 195 3.93 9.97 -3.66
N GLY A 196 3.33 8.90 -3.20
CA GLY A 196 3.78 7.51 -3.38
C GLY A 196 2.91 6.74 -4.33
N ASP A 197 3.16 5.45 -4.41
CA ASP A 197 2.35 4.53 -5.21
C ASP A 197 0.98 4.30 -4.56
N ILE A 198 -0.04 4.18 -5.40
CA ILE A 198 -1.40 3.85 -4.97
C ILE A 198 -1.83 2.54 -5.64
N GLU A 199 -2.09 1.52 -4.85
CA GLU A 199 -2.59 0.22 -5.30
C GLU A 199 -3.95 -0.06 -4.66
N ILE A 200 -5.00 -0.18 -5.50
CA ILE A 200 -6.36 -0.48 -5.07
C ILE A 200 -6.86 -1.75 -5.74
N GLU A 201 -7.46 -2.63 -4.96
CA GLU A 201 -8.20 -3.81 -5.43
C GLU A 201 -9.63 -3.74 -4.90
N GLU A 202 -10.58 -3.45 -5.78
CA GLU A 202 -12.00 -3.29 -5.46
C GLU A 202 -12.76 -4.61 -5.63
N THR A 203 -13.78 -4.84 -4.79
CA THR A 203 -14.62 -6.04 -4.82
C THR A 203 -16.08 -5.76 -5.14
N SER A 204 -16.49 -4.51 -5.17
CA SER A 204 -17.86 -4.12 -5.50
C SER A 204 -17.91 -2.78 -6.21
N ALA A 205 -19.06 -2.46 -6.81
CA ALA A 205 -19.25 -1.19 -7.50
C ALA A 205 -19.07 0.01 -6.56
N GLY A 206 -18.25 0.95 -7.00
CA GLY A 206 -17.98 2.25 -6.37
C GLY A 206 -17.25 3.15 -7.33
N ASP A 207 -17.23 4.44 -7.03
CA ASP A 207 -16.42 5.40 -7.79
C ASP A 207 -15.05 5.55 -7.15
N ILE A 208 -14.01 5.46 -7.96
CA ILE A 208 -12.61 5.57 -7.53
C ILE A 208 -12.03 6.88 -8.03
N ASP A 209 -11.43 7.67 -7.12
CA ASP A 209 -10.81 8.96 -7.41
C ASP A 209 -9.42 9.01 -6.76
N LEU A 210 -8.37 8.83 -7.57
CA LEU A 210 -6.99 8.67 -7.12
C LEU A 210 -6.08 9.72 -7.73
N HIS A 211 -5.34 10.42 -6.85
CA HIS A 211 -4.36 11.41 -7.26
C HIS A 211 -3.02 11.13 -6.57
N THR A 212 -1.94 11.19 -7.32
CA THR A 212 -0.58 11.19 -6.77
C THR A 212 0.28 12.21 -7.48
N GLY A 213 1.20 12.82 -6.75
CA GLY A 213 2.16 13.75 -7.37
C GLY A 213 3.21 13.03 -8.20
N SER A 214 3.75 11.94 -7.67
CA SER A 214 4.85 11.19 -8.31
C SER A 214 4.81 9.75 -7.85
N GLY A 215 4.11 8.93 -8.50
CA GLY A 215 3.98 7.51 -8.17
C GLY A 215 3.09 6.83 -9.18
N ASN A 216 3.07 5.53 -9.12
CA ASN A 216 2.22 4.73 -9.98
C ASN A 216 0.83 4.57 -9.36
N ILE A 217 -0.17 4.48 -10.22
CA ILE A 217 -1.53 4.14 -9.81
C ILE A 217 -1.88 2.79 -10.41
N ILE A 218 -2.28 1.85 -9.56
CA ILE A 218 -2.77 0.54 -9.97
C ILE A 218 -4.16 0.33 -9.37
N ALA A 219 -5.18 0.33 -10.22
CA ALA A 219 -6.56 0.08 -9.84
C ALA A 219 -7.06 -1.19 -10.51
N ARG A 220 -7.42 -2.20 -9.71
CA ARG A 220 -7.95 -3.49 -10.19
C ARG A 220 -9.36 -3.73 -9.70
N GLY A 221 -10.16 -4.41 -10.51
CA GLY A 221 -11.52 -4.77 -10.16
C GLY A 221 -12.51 -3.60 -10.21
N VAL A 222 -12.15 -2.49 -10.85
CA VAL A 222 -12.99 -1.28 -10.96
C VAL A 222 -14.32 -1.60 -11.59
N GLN A 223 -15.41 -1.25 -10.93
CA GLN A 223 -16.78 -1.54 -11.40
C GLN A 223 -17.66 -0.29 -11.47
N GLY A 224 -17.10 0.90 -11.29
CA GLY A 224 -17.79 2.19 -11.29
C GLY A 224 -17.17 3.20 -12.25
N GLY A 225 -17.25 4.46 -11.88
CA GLY A 225 -16.45 5.54 -12.43
C GLY A 225 -15.02 5.47 -11.93
N PHE A 226 -14.06 5.89 -12.75
CA PHE A 226 -12.65 5.94 -12.36
C PHE A 226 -12.04 7.28 -12.78
N HIS A 227 -11.45 7.97 -11.81
CA HIS A 227 -10.59 9.11 -12.06
C HIS A 227 -9.21 8.82 -11.48
N GLY A 228 -8.19 8.80 -12.36
CA GLY A 228 -6.80 8.53 -11.97
C GLY A 228 -5.87 9.60 -12.52
N GLU A 229 -5.16 10.30 -11.64
CA GLU A 229 -4.23 11.34 -12.03
C GLU A 229 -2.87 11.19 -11.35
N THR A 230 -1.79 11.27 -12.14
CA THR A 230 -0.43 11.35 -11.61
C THR A 230 0.38 12.40 -12.36
N GLY A 231 1.25 13.11 -11.66
CA GLY A 231 2.19 14.02 -12.31
C GLY A 231 3.29 13.26 -13.06
N SER A 232 3.83 12.20 -12.44
CA SER A 232 4.89 11.37 -13.02
C SER A 232 4.74 9.94 -12.52
N GLY A 233 4.38 9.05 -13.37
CA GLY A 233 4.21 7.63 -13.06
C GLY A 233 3.27 6.95 -14.05
N ASP A 234 3.28 5.65 -14.02
CA ASP A 234 2.40 4.82 -14.84
C ASP A 234 1.03 4.64 -14.18
N ILE A 235 -0.01 4.55 -15.00
CA ILE A 235 -1.36 4.24 -14.53
C ILE A 235 -1.82 2.93 -15.14
N THR A 236 -2.19 1.97 -14.32
CA THR A 236 -2.84 0.73 -14.73
C THR A 236 -4.25 0.69 -14.16
N ALA A 237 -5.26 0.61 -15.03
CA ALA A 237 -6.65 0.46 -14.63
C ALA A 237 -7.26 -0.79 -15.27
N GLU A 238 -7.86 -1.65 -14.45
CA GLU A 238 -8.45 -2.92 -14.86
C GLU A 238 -9.84 -3.10 -14.26
N GLY A 239 -10.82 -3.41 -15.08
CA GLY A 239 -12.18 -3.64 -14.57
C GLY A 239 -13.26 -3.54 -15.61
N THR A 240 -14.49 -3.32 -15.14
CA THR A 240 -15.69 -3.18 -16.00
C THR A 240 -16.20 -1.75 -15.89
N GLN A 241 -16.18 -1.05 -16.99
CA GLN A 241 -16.62 0.33 -17.04
C GLN A 241 -18.15 0.41 -16.97
N SER A 242 -18.71 0.91 -15.88
CA SER A 242 -20.13 1.26 -15.76
C SER A 242 -20.37 2.78 -15.67
N GLY A 243 -19.31 3.55 -15.40
CA GLY A 243 -19.27 5.01 -15.40
C GLY A 243 -18.15 5.54 -16.30
N SER A 244 -17.96 6.86 -16.34
CA SER A 244 -16.84 7.47 -17.07
C SER A 244 -15.50 7.15 -16.42
N TRP A 245 -14.50 6.83 -17.25
CA TRP A 245 -13.12 6.71 -16.80
C TRP A 245 -12.31 7.87 -17.37
N GLU A 246 -11.67 8.63 -16.47
CA GLU A 246 -10.78 9.74 -16.81
C GLU A 246 -9.39 9.46 -16.23
N ILE A 247 -8.40 9.32 -17.11
CA ILE A 247 -7.04 8.92 -16.73
C ILE A 247 -6.07 9.95 -17.30
N HIS A 248 -5.26 10.53 -16.42
CA HIS A 248 -4.28 11.53 -16.79
C HIS A 248 -2.92 11.27 -16.14
N THR A 249 -1.85 11.28 -16.95
CA THR A 249 -0.48 11.34 -16.45
C THR A 249 0.31 12.42 -17.19
N GLY A 250 1.15 13.14 -16.46
CA GLY A 250 2.06 14.11 -17.09
C GLY A 250 3.19 13.39 -17.85
N SER A 251 3.79 12.38 -17.21
CA SER A 251 4.86 11.56 -17.80
C SER A 251 4.75 10.13 -17.30
N GLY A 252 4.40 9.23 -18.18
CA GLY A 252 4.23 7.81 -17.87
C GLY A 252 3.32 7.11 -18.87
N ASN A 253 3.31 5.80 -18.80
CA ASN A 253 2.48 4.97 -19.66
C ASN A 253 1.11 4.73 -19.01
N VAL A 254 0.11 4.54 -19.83
CA VAL A 254 -1.24 4.20 -19.36
C VAL A 254 -1.64 2.85 -19.94
N HIS A 255 -1.98 1.92 -19.05
CA HIS A 255 -2.50 0.60 -19.41
C HIS A 255 -3.92 0.44 -18.91
N VAL A 256 -4.88 0.32 -19.83
CA VAL A 256 -6.28 0.06 -19.51
C VAL A 256 -6.66 -1.33 -19.98
N ARG A 257 -7.20 -2.15 -19.08
CA ARG A 257 -7.70 -3.48 -19.38
C ARG A 257 -9.20 -3.54 -19.14
N LEU A 258 -9.94 -3.78 -20.21
CA LEU A 258 -11.39 -3.91 -20.20
C LEU A 258 -11.80 -5.30 -20.69
N PRO A 259 -13.00 -5.78 -20.34
CA PRO A 259 -13.52 -7.03 -20.91
C PRO A 259 -13.55 -6.98 -22.43
N GLN A 260 -13.29 -8.10 -23.10
CA GLN A 260 -13.25 -8.18 -24.56
C GLN A 260 -14.53 -7.70 -25.26
N ASN A 261 -15.66 -7.72 -24.59
CA ASN A 261 -16.95 -7.25 -25.08
C ASN A 261 -17.27 -5.80 -24.66
N ALA A 262 -16.35 -5.08 -24.03
CA ALA A 262 -16.59 -3.72 -23.58
C ALA A 262 -16.94 -2.79 -24.76
N ALA A 263 -17.94 -1.94 -24.56
CA ALA A 263 -18.37 -0.91 -25.49
C ALA A 263 -18.18 0.46 -24.80
N PHE A 264 -17.49 1.39 -25.45
CA PHE A 264 -17.18 2.69 -24.89
C PHE A 264 -16.95 3.77 -25.93
N ASP A 265 -17.09 5.01 -25.54
CA ASP A 265 -16.68 6.17 -26.33
C ASP A 265 -15.23 6.55 -25.98
N ALA A 266 -14.33 6.46 -26.96
CA ALA A 266 -12.90 6.71 -26.78
C ALA A 266 -12.53 8.17 -27.07
N ASP A 267 -11.81 8.83 -26.13
CA ASP A 267 -11.10 10.12 -26.32
C ASP A 267 -9.68 9.99 -25.73
N ILE A 268 -8.77 9.50 -26.56
CA ILE A 268 -7.44 9.05 -26.13
C ILE A 268 -6.37 9.90 -26.82
N SER A 269 -5.40 10.43 -26.10
CA SER A 269 -4.33 11.24 -26.68
C SER A 269 -3.02 11.16 -25.90
N THR A 270 -1.91 11.15 -26.63
CA THR A 270 -0.55 11.38 -26.14
C THR A 270 0.12 12.50 -26.91
N SER A 271 0.96 13.30 -26.24
CA SER A 271 1.77 14.31 -26.93
C SER A 271 3.05 13.71 -27.50
N SER A 272 3.68 12.78 -26.77
CA SER A 272 4.88 12.06 -27.18
C SER A 272 4.78 10.60 -26.82
N GLY A 273 4.53 9.75 -27.80
CA GLY A 273 4.33 8.32 -27.64
C GLY A 273 3.34 7.78 -28.67
N THR A 274 2.84 6.60 -28.41
CA THR A 274 1.91 5.87 -29.28
C THR A 274 0.63 5.54 -28.55
N VAL A 275 -0.46 5.40 -29.30
CA VAL A 275 -1.74 4.90 -28.81
C VAL A 275 -2.05 3.58 -29.50
N ASP A 276 -2.21 2.53 -28.72
CA ASP A 276 -2.63 1.21 -29.18
C ASP A 276 -3.96 0.82 -28.54
N VAL A 277 -4.94 0.44 -29.39
CA VAL A 277 -6.24 -0.02 -28.92
C VAL A 277 -6.53 -1.36 -29.56
N GLY A 278 -6.54 -2.41 -28.77
CA GLY A 278 -6.72 -3.80 -29.19
C GLY A 278 -8.11 -4.16 -29.73
N ALA A 279 -9.05 -3.22 -29.79
CA ALA A 279 -10.40 -3.43 -30.28
C ALA A 279 -10.66 -2.61 -31.56
N PRO A 280 -11.52 -3.10 -32.48
CA PRO A 280 -11.97 -2.31 -33.64
C PRO A 280 -12.70 -1.04 -33.21
N ILE A 281 -12.30 0.10 -33.78
CA ILE A 281 -12.87 1.41 -33.44
C ILE A 281 -13.57 1.97 -34.70
N GLU A 282 -14.82 2.39 -34.56
CA GLU A 282 -15.50 3.19 -35.54
C GLU A 282 -15.10 4.65 -35.35
N MET A 283 -14.24 5.15 -36.25
CA MET A 283 -13.68 6.51 -36.15
C MET A 283 -14.33 7.46 -37.16
N THR A 284 -14.70 8.66 -36.69
CA THR A 284 -14.94 9.79 -37.60
C THR A 284 -13.64 10.60 -37.68
N VAL A 285 -12.89 10.47 -38.77
CA VAL A 285 -11.61 11.19 -38.94
C VAL A 285 -11.88 12.64 -39.29
N GLN A 286 -11.57 13.55 -38.38
CA GLN A 286 -11.51 14.99 -38.65
C GLN A 286 -10.03 15.43 -38.46
N GLY A 287 -9.26 15.49 -39.57
CA GLY A 287 -7.86 15.92 -39.47
C GLY A 287 -6.92 15.16 -40.42
N ARG A 288 -5.61 15.30 -40.22
CA ARG A 288 -4.57 14.62 -41.02
C ARG A 288 -4.38 13.19 -40.51
N VAL A 289 -4.31 12.24 -41.44
CA VAL A 289 -4.09 10.81 -41.13
C VAL A 289 -2.78 10.56 -40.35
N GLY A 290 -1.79 11.45 -40.46
CA GLY A 290 -0.50 11.33 -39.72
C GLY A 290 -0.60 11.52 -38.22
N ASP A 291 -1.68 12.08 -37.68
CA ASP A 291 -1.86 12.31 -36.23
C ASP A 291 -2.60 11.14 -35.54
N MET A 292 -3.01 10.14 -36.28
CA MET A 292 -3.80 8.99 -35.76
C MET A 292 -3.06 8.14 -34.73
N HIS A 293 -1.74 8.17 -34.74
CA HIS A 293 -0.95 7.45 -33.72
C HIS A 293 -0.87 8.18 -32.37
N LYS A 294 -1.30 9.43 -32.30
CA LYS A 294 -1.23 10.28 -31.11
C LYS A 294 -2.60 10.64 -30.54
N GLN A 295 -3.64 10.55 -31.34
CA GLN A 295 -5.00 10.87 -30.91
C GLN A 295 -6.01 9.97 -31.57
N ILE A 296 -6.85 9.34 -30.75
CA ILE A 296 -7.96 8.49 -31.19
C ILE A 296 -9.25 9.02 -30.58
N ARG A 297 -10.23 9.29 -31.44
CA ARG A 297 -11.62 9.58 -31.06
C ARG A 297 -12.57 8.71 -31.86
N GLY A 298 -13.44 8.01 -31.18
CA GLY A 298 -14.35 7.10 -31.84
C GLY A 298 -15.17 6.29 -30.89
N LYS A 299 -15.90 5.35 -31.46
CA LYS A 299 -16.75 4.41 -30.72
C LYS A 299 -16.21 3.00 -30.84
N VAL A 300 -16.11 2.31 -29.73
CA VAL A 300 -15.82 0.90 -29.69
C VAL A 300 -17.12 0.15 -29.49
N ARG A 301 -17.42 -0.78 -30.40
CA ARG A 301 -18.67 -1.60 -30.40
C ARG A 301 -19.96 -0.80 -30.21
N GLY A 302 -20.09 0.31 -30.97
CA GLY A 302 -21.29 1.16 -30.93
C GLY A 302 -21.30 2.24 -29.86
N GLY A 303 -20.25 2.30 -29.01
CA GLY A 303 -20.10 3.31 -27.97
C GLY A 303 -20.76 2.95 -26.65
N GLY A 304 -20.48 3.76 -25.62
CA GLY A 304 -20.92 3.55 -24.26
C GLY A 304 -20.36 4.61 -23.31
N PRO A 305 -20.02 4.26 -22.06
CA PRO A 305 -19.41 5.19 -21.12
C PRO A 305 -18.10 5.79 -21.67
N LEU A 306 -17.81 7.02 -21.33
CA LEU A 306 -16.62 7.72 -21.82
C LEU A 306 -15.34 7.12 -21.22
N LEU A 307 -14.39 6.75 -22.08
CA LEU A 307 -13.02 6.46 -21.72
C LEU A 307 -12.12 7.58 -22.23
N ARG A 308 -11.72 8.46 -21.32
CA ARG A 308 -10.79 9.53 -21.62
C ARG A 308 -9.41 9.21 -21.04
N VAL A 309 -8.39 9.15 -21.90
CA VAL A 309 -7.02 8.88 -21.47
C VAL A 309 -6.07 9.90 -22.08
N ARG A 310 -5.26 10.52 -21.26
CA ARG A 310 -4.28 11.51 -21.68
C ARG A 310 -2.93 11.30 -21.03
N THR A 311 -1.87 11.34 -21.80
CA THR A 311 -0.50 11.44 -21.29
C THR A 311 0.28 12.55 -22.03
N GLY A 312 1.15 13.24 -21.30
CA GLY A 312 2.07 14.18 -21.92
C GLY A 312 3.19 13.43 -22.64
N SER A 313 3.81 12.46 -21.97
CA SER A 313 4.88 11.63 -22.53
C SER A 313 4.73 10.19 -22.07
N GLY A 314 4.51 9.29 -23.00
CA GLY A 314 4.35 7.86 -22.76
C GLY A 314 3.37 7.21 -23.73
N ASP A 315 3.33 5.91 -23.68
CA ASP A 315 2.46 5.08 -24.52
C ASP A 315 1.14 4.78 -23.81
N ILE A 316 0.08 4.69 -24.58
CA ILE A 316 -1.25 4.31 -24.10
C ILE A 316 -1.63 2.98 -24.74
N SER A 317 -1.96 1.99 -23.92
CA SER A 317 -2.41 0.68 -24.35
C SER A 317 -3.80 0.37 -23.74
N ILE A 318 -4.76 0.00 -24.58
CA ILE A 318 -6.10 -0.39 -24.18
C ILE A 318 -6.40 -1.77 -24.77
N GLY A 319 -6.64 -2.75 -23.87
CA GLY A 319 -6.85 -4.15 -24.26
C GLY A 319 -8.00 -4.84 -23.53
#